data_cd7f5d2814afed4fad035ef2244fef63
#
_entry.id   cd7f5d2814afed4fad035ef2244fef63
#
_cell.length_a   1.000
_cell.length_b   1.000
_cell.length_c   1.000
_cell.angle_alpha   90.00
_cell.angle_beta   90.00
_cell.angle_gamma   90.00
#
_symmetry.space_group_name_H-M   'P 1'
#
loop_
_entity.id
_entity.type
_entity.pdbx_description
1 polymer ?
#
loop_
_entity_poly.entity_id
_entity_poly.type
_entity_poly.pdbx_seq_one_letter_code
_entity_poly.pdbx_strand_id
1 'polypeptide(L)'
;MAGLQQIAGLFLVERQSAVAGETAEQRLVRRKKHSAPLVEELRVWIHLQRATAPPRTPLGEALGYLDRQWKRLVLFLTDGQIELTNNRVERELRKLVLGRRNWLFTWEDLGGERTAAILTIVATCVSYGVNPRAYLHLATKLIINRWPQANLRDPLPDRLALAHPNLLLTDGALRSPLLGLQAAAPATPP
;
A
#
# COMPACT_ATOMS: atom_id res chain seq x y z
N MET A 1 -29.70 -2.56 4.89
CA MET A 1 -29.14 -1.37 5.59
C MET A 1 -28.09 -1.76 6.61
N ALA A 2 -28.29 -2.79 7.46
CA ALA A 2 -27.36 -3.14 8.55
C ALA A 2 -25.89 -3.39 8.10
N GLY A 3 -25.65 -4.19 7.05
CA GLY A 3 -24.28 -4.47 6.60
C GLY A 3 -23.48 -3.24 6.14
N LEU A 4 -24.14 -2.26 5.51
CA LEU A 4 -23.50 -1.00 5.11
C LEU A 4 -23.14 -0.13 6.32
N GLN A 5 -23.98 -0.14 7.38
CA GLN A 5 -23.69 0.59 8.61
C GLN A 5 -22.46 0.04 9.33
N GLN A 6 -22.32 -1.29 9.38
CA GLN A 6 -21.16 -1.95 9.97
C GLN A 6 -19.87 -1.61 9.20
N ILE A 7 -19.92 -1.68 7.86
CA ILE A 7 -18.79 -1.27 7.02
C ILE A 7 -18.45 0.21 7.25
N ALA A 8 -19.45 1.10 7.27
CA ALA A 8 -19.22 2.51 7.54
C ALA A 8 -18.60 2.75 8.94
N GLY A 9 -19.00 1.96 9.94
CA GLY A 9 -18.39 1.95 11.28
C GLY A 9 -16.90 1.62 11.26
N LEU A 10 -16.48 0.62 10.47
CA LEU A 10 -15.05 0.28 10.29
C LEU A 10 -14.26 1.45 9.73
N PHE A 11 -14.78 2.12 8.69
CA PHE A 11 -14.14 3.31 8.12
C PHE A 11 -14.09 4.49 9.10
N LEU A 12 -15.07 4.63 9.98
CA LEU A 12 -15.07 5.67 11.01
C LEU A 12 -13.93 5.44 12.00
N VAL A 13 -13.73 4.20 12.46
CA VAL A 13 -12.62 3.82 13.37
C VAL A 13 -11.27 4.15 12.72
N GLU A 14 -11.07 3.80 11.44
CA GLU A 14 -9.83 4.11 10.72
C GLU A 14 -9.60 5.62 10.58
N ARG A 15 -10.66 6.38 10.28
CA ARG A 15 -10.57 7.84 10.18
C ARG A 15 -10.18 8.46 11.52
N GLN A 16 -10.75 8.00 12.63
CA GLN A 16 -10.40 8.47 13.96
C GLN A 16 -8.92 8.17 14.29
N SER A 17 -8.43 6.98 13.97
CA SER A 17 -7.03 6.61 14.10
C SER A 17 -6.10 7.53 13.30
N ALA A 18 -6.46 7.81 12.05
CA ALA A 18 -5.69 8.69 11.17
C ALA A 18 -5.64 10.14 11.68
N VAL A 19 -6.78 10.68 12.14
CA VAL A 19 -6.86 12.03 12.71
C VAL A 19 -6.04 12.15 14.00
N ALA A 20 -6.04 11.09 14.82
CA ALA A 20 -5.24 11.04 16.05
C ALA A 20 -3.74 10.82 15.81
N GLY A 21 -3.30 10.58 14.58
CA GLY A 21 -1.90 10.32 14.24
C GLY A 21 -1.34 9.04 14.89
N GLU A 22 -2.18 8.04 15.11
CA GLU A 22 -1.80 6.81 15.80
C GLU A 22 -0.74 6.00 15.07
N THR A 23 0.19 5.43 15.84
CA THR A 23 1.15 4.44 15.31
C THR A 23 0.44 3.15 14.91
N ALA A 24 1.14 2.26 14.20
CA ALA A 24 0.58 0.96 13.81
C ALA A 24 0.13 0.13 15.01
N GLU A 25 0.90 0.15 16.10
CA GLU A 25 0.59 -0.56 17.35
C GLU A 25 -0.67 0.03 18.02
N GLN A 26 -0.76 1.36 18.11
CA GLN A 26 -1.93 2.06 18.69
C GLN A 26 -3.18 1.81 17.84
N ARG A 27 -3.04 1.85 16.50
CA ARG A 27 -4.11 1.50 15.56
C ARG A 27 -4.58 0.07 15.75
N LEU A 28 -3.66 -0.88 15.93
CA LEU A 28 -4.02 -2.28 16.18
C LEU A 28 -4.83 -2.45 17.47
N VAL A 29 -4.46 -1.76 18.55
CA VAL A 29 -5.21 -1.76 19.82
C VAL A 29 -6.62 -1.19 19.59
N ARG A 30 -6.75 -0.06 18.89
CA ARG A 30 -8.04 0.53 18.54
C ARG A 30 -8.91 -0.42 17.73
N ARG A 31 -8.33 -1.08 16.72
CA ARG A 31 -9.03 -2.07 15.87
C ARG A 31 -9.56 -3.24 16.70
N LYS A 32 -8.75 -3.81 17.58
CA LYS A 32 -9.18 -4.90 18.48
C LYS A 32 -10.34 -4.47 19.38
N LYS A 33 -10.35 -3.23 19.83
CA LYS A 33 -11.39 -2.71 20.72
C LYS A 33 -12.68 -2.32 19.99
N HIS A 34 -12.58 -1.69 18.83
CA HIS A 34 -13.73 -1.05 18.15
C HIS A 34 -14.10 -1.71 16.83
N SER A 35 -13.14 -2.20 16.04
CA SER A 35 -13.42 -2.81 14.75
C SER A 35 -13.75 -4.30 14.85
N ALA A 36 -13.12 -5.04 15.77
CA ALA A 36 -13.37 -6.46 15.92
C ALA A 36 -14.85 -6.79 16.25
N PRO A 37 -15.53 -6.08 17.15
CA PRO A 37 -16.97 -6.30 17.38
C PRO A 37 -17.82 -6.07 16.12
N LEU A 38 -17.55 -5.00 15.38
CA LEU A 38 -18.27 -4.69 14.11
C LEU A 38 -18.05 -5.78 13.05
N VAL A 39 -16.86 -6.35 12.98
CA VAL A 39 -16.52 -7.46 12.07
C VAL A 39 -17.31 -8.72 12.47
N GLU A 40 -17.41 -9.04 13.75
CA GLU A 40 -18.22 -10.19 14.21
C GLU A 40 -19.72 -9.99 13.92
N GLU A 41 -20.26 -8.81 14.16
CA GLU A 41 -21.63 -8.47 13.82
C GLU A 41 -21.88 -8.59 12.30
N LEU A 42 -20.92 -8.11 11.48
CA LEU A 42 -20.99 -8.24 10.02
C LEU A 42 -20.99 -9.71 9.61
N ARG A 43 -20.17 -10.55 10.25
CA ARG A 43 -20.12 -11.99 9.99
C ARG A 43 -21.47 -12.66 10.28
N VAL A 44 -22.02 -12.38 11.45
CA VAL A 44 -23.36 -12.90 11.83
C VAL A 44 -24.41 -12.46 10.79
N TRP A 45 -24.39 -11.19 10.40
CA TRP A 45 -25.31 -10.66 9.40
C TRP A 45 -25.13 -11.37 8.04
N ILE A 46 -23.90 -11.60 7.57
CA ILE A 46 -23.64 -12.33 6.32
C ILE A 46 -24.23 -13.74 6.38
N HIS A 47 -24.02 -14.47 7.47
CA HIS A 47 -24.56 -15.82 7.62
C HIS A 47 -26.08 -15.85 7.61
N LEU A 48 -26.75 -14.91 8.32
CA LEU A 48 -28.19 -14.80 8.33
C LEU A 48 -28.75 -14.48 6.94
N GLN A 49 -28.14 -13.53 6.21
CA GLN A 49 -28.58 -13.19 4.87
C GLN A 49 -28.35 -14.32 3.86
N ARG A 50 -27.26 -15.08 3.99
CA ARG A 50 -27.00 -16.24 3.13
C ARG A 50 -28.03 -17.37 3.30
N ALA A 51 -28.55 -17.54 4.49
CA ALA A 51 -29.60 -18.53 4.74
C ALA A 51 -30.90 -18.24 3.97
N THR A 52 -31.15 -16.97 3.65
CA THR A 52 -32.38 -16.51 2.99
C THR A 52 -32.21 -16.09 1.53
N ALA A 53 -30.98 -15.66 1.15
CA ALA A 53 -30.70 -15.17 -0.20
C ALA A 53 -30.48 -16.34 -1.18
N PRO A 54 -31.18 -16.43 -2.32
CA PRO A 54 -30.93 -17.45 -3.32
C PRO A 54 -29.49 -17.31 -3.89
N PRO A 55 -28.76 -18.43 -4.07
CA PRO A 55 -27.34 -18.40 -4.42
C PRO A 55 -26.99 -17.70 -5.75
N ARG A 56 -27.94 -17.75 -6.72
CA ARG A 56 -27.76 -17.17 -8.06
C ARG A 56 -28.26 -15.73 -8.19
N THR A 57 -28.57 -15.07 -7.09
CA THR A 57 -28.89 -13.63 -7.09
C THR A 57 -27.64 -12.80 -6.88
N PRO A 58 -27.61 -11.52 -7.34
CA PRO A 58 -26.47 -10.64 -7.09
C PRO A 58 -26.11 -10.54 -5.60
N LEU A 59 -27.10 -10.56 -4.71
CA LEU A 59 -26.89 -10.58 -3.27
C LEU A 59 -26.24 -11.91 -2.80
N GLY A 60 -26.78 -13.05 -3.25
CA GLY A 60 -26.26 -14.37 -2.89
C GLY A 60 -24.81 -14.57 -3.36
N GLU A 61 -24.48 -14.11 -4.56
CA GLU A 61 -23.11 -14.14 -5.10
C GLU A 61 -22.15 -13.27 -4.29
N ALA A 62 -22.56 -12.02 -3.96
CA ALA A 62 -21.78 -11.10 -3.14
C ALA A 62 -21.52 -11.66 -1.73
N LEU A 63 -22.55 -12.20 -1.08
CA LEU A 63 -22.42 -12.81 0.25
C LEU A 63 -21.53 -14.06 0.19
N GLY A 64 -21.65 -14.87 -0.86
CA GLY A 64 -20.77 -16.02 -1.08
C GLY A 64 -19.33 -15.62 -1.31
N TYR A 65 -19.08 -14.52 -2.01
CA TYR A 65 -17.74 -13.96 -2.17
C TYR A 65 -17.14 -13.51 -0.83
N LEU A 66 -17.89 -12.73 -0.05
CA LEU A 66 -17.45 -12.26 1.27
C LEU A 66 -17.08 -13.42 2.19
N ASP A 67 -17.89 -14.48 2.22
CA ASP A 67 -17.65 -15.66 3.06
C ASP A 67 -16.37 -16.41 2.64
N ARG A 68 -16.18 -16.64 1.33
CA ARG A 68 -14.96 -17.28 0.82
C ARG A 68 -13.70 -16.48 1.10
N GLN A 69 -13.78 -15.16 1.07
CA GLN A 69 -12.64 -14.26 1.29
C GLN A 69 -12.50 -13.82 2.75
N TRP A 70 -13.35 -14.30 3.67
CA TRP A 70 -13.44 -13.80 5.04
C TRP A 70 -12.10 -13.72 5.74
N LYS A 71 -11.32 -14.78 5.70
CA LYS A 71 -9.98 -14.84 6.33
C LYS A 71 -9.06 -13.71 5.85
N ARG A 72 -9.13 -13.35 4.57
CA ARG A 72 -8.33 -12.27 3.99
C ARG A 72 -8.86 -10.89 4.36
N LEU A 73 -10.19 -10.75 4.38
CA LEU A 73 -10.86 -9.49 4.71
C LEU A 73 -10.59 -9.04 6.15
N VAL A 74 -10.38 -9.97 7.08
CA VAL A 74 -10.13 -9.65 8.50
C VAL A 74 -8.67 -9.53 8.88
N LEU A 75 -7.72 -9.70 7.93
CA LEU A 75 -6.28 -9.61 8.20
C LEU A 75 -5.86 -8.27 8.81
N PHE A 76 -6.56 -7.18 8.50
CA PHE A 76 -6.27 -5.86 9.07
C PHE A 76 -6.42 -5.79 10.59
N LEU A 77 -7.13 -6.76 11.21
CA LEU A 77 -7.23 -6.91 12.66
C LEU A 77 -6.00 -7.56 13.30
N THR A 78 -5.09 -8.12 12.52
CA THR A 78 -3.87 -8.79 13.01
C THR A 78 -2.64 -7.89 13.01
N ASP A 79 -2.63 -6.87 12.13
CA ASP A 79 -1.51 -5.96 11.97
C ASP A 79 -2.01 -4.53 11.68
N GLY A 80 -1.57 -3.56 12.47
CA GLY A 80 -1.94 -2.15 12.30
C GLY A 80 -1.34 -1.49 11.05
N GLN A 81 -0.36 -2.10 10.40
CA GLN A 81 0.21 -1.61 9.14
C GLN A 81 -0.68 -1.93 7.93
N ILE A 82 -1.49 -3.01 8.01
CA ILE A 82 -2.38 -3.39 6.91
C ILE A 82 -3.50 -2.35 6.79
N GLU A 83 -3.63 -1.75 5.62
CA GLU A 83 -4.72 -0.80 5.33
C GLU A 83 -6.06 -1.55 5.17
N LEU A 84 -7.17 -0.93 5.61
CA LEU A 84 -8.53 -1.48 5.45
C LEU A 84 -8.95 -1.56 3.97
N THR A 85 -8.33 -0.77 3.10
CA THR A 85 -8.62 -0.72 1.66
C THR A 85 -7.35 -0.83 0.85
N ASN A 86 -7.47 -1.27 -0.40
CA ASN A 86 -6.40 -1.24 -1.40
C ASN A 86 -6.37 0.05 -2.23
N ASN A 87 -7.08 1.10 -1.82
CA ASN A 87 -7.19 2.38 -2.56
C ASN A 87 -5.84 3.00 -2.90
N ARG A 88 -4.82 2.76 -2.08
CA ARG A 88 -3.45 3.21 -2.34
C ARG A 88 -2.87 2.51 -3.56
N VAL A 89 -2.99 1.19 -3.62
CA VAL A 89 -2.53 0.37 -4.76
C VAL A 89 -3.34 0.73 -6.02
N GLU A 90 -4.65 0.86 -5.90
CA GLU A 90 -5.52 1.24 -7.03
C GLU A 90 -5.15 2.61 -7.61
N ARG A 91 -4.85 3.60 -6.76
CA ARG A 91 -4.38 4.92 -7.24
C ARG A 91 -3.07 4.83 -8.00
N GLU A 92 -2.12 4.00 -7.54
CA GLU A 92 -0.86 3.81 -8.26
C GLU A 92 -1.07 3.08 -9.59
N LEU A 93 -1.88 2.02 -9.60
CA LEU A 93 -2.26 1.31 -10.82
C LEU A 93 -3.01 2.20 -11.82
N ARG A 94 -3.85 3.13 -11.33
CA ARG A 94 -4.56 4.09 -12.20
C ARG A 94 -3.60 4.98 -12.97
N LYS A 95 -2.49 5.41 -12.38
CA LYS A 95 -1.45 6.18 -13.09
C LYS A 95 -0.91 5.42 -14.28
N LEU A 96 -0.68 4.11 -14.12
CA LEU A 96 -0.23 3.21 -15.18
C LEU A 96 -1.28 3.09 -16.29
N VAL A 97 -2.55 2.88 -15.93
CA VAL A 97 -3.64 2.74 -16.91
C VAL A 97 -3.86 4.03 -17.69
N LEU A 98 -3.78 5.18 -17.04
CA LEU A 98 -3.87 6.49 -17.70
C LEU A 98 -2.65 6.74 -18.59
N GLY A 99 -1.46 6.36 -18.14
CA GLY A 99 -0.21 6.47 -18.89
C GLY A 99 -0.21 5.63 -20.17
N ARG A 100 -0.86 4.44 -20.17
CA ARG A 100 -0.99 3.60 -21.38
C ARG A 100 -1.57 4.32 -22.58
N ARG A 101 -2.41 5.31 -22.40
CA ARG A 101 -2.97 6.12 -23.50
C ARG A 101 -1.95 7.07 -24.10
N ASN A 102 -0.93 7.47 -23.33
CA ASN A 102 0.08 8.46 -23.73
C ASN A 102 1.41 7.81 -24.09
N TRP A 103 1.74 6.67 -23.53
CA TRP A 103 3.02 5.97 -23.75
C TRP A 103 2.78 4.78 -24.68
N LEU A 104 2.64 5.06 -25.92
CA LEU A 104 2.47 4.07 -26.96
C LEU A 104 3.36 2.83 -26.73
N PHE A 105 2.72 1.70 -26.38
CA PHE A 105 3.18 0.32 -26.56
C PHE A 105 4.36 -0.21 -25.71
N THR A 106 4.02 -1.17 -24.88
CA THR A 106 4.96 -2.19 -24.41
C THR A 106 4.87 -3.41 -25.36
N TRP A 107 5.34 -3.32 -26.55
CA TRP A 107 5.19 -4.26 -27.67
C TRP A 107 5.37 -5.76 -27.36
N GLU A 108 5.95 -6.12 -26.21
CA GLU A 108 6.23 -7.48 -25.76
C GLU A 108 6.11 -7.60 -24.23
N ASP A 109 5.98 -8.83 -23.72
CA ASP A 109 5.93 -9.13 -22.29
C ASP A 109 7.13 -8.53 -21.53
N LEU A 110 8.34 -8.62 -22.12
CA LEU A 110 9.56 -8.04 -21.56
C LEU A 110 9.49 -6.51 -21.43
N GLY A 111 8.84 -5.83 -22.37
CA GLY A 111 8.58 -4.38 -22.30
C GLY A 111 7.63 -4.05 -21.17
N GLY A 112 6.62 -4.88 -20.91
CA GLY A 112 5.69 -4.77 -19.78
C GLY A 112 6.39 -4.91 -18.45
N GLU A 113 7.25 -5.91 -18.27
CA GLU A 113 8.04 -6.13 -17.07
C GLU A 113 8.99 -4.96 -16.76
N ARG A 114 9.70 -4.46 -17.76
CA ARG A 114 10.60 -3.29 -17.62
C ARG A 114 9.83 -2.05 -17.21
N THR A 115 8.68 -1.80 -17.84
CA THR A 115 7.80 -0.68 -17.49
C THR A 115 7.30 -0.80 -16.06
N ALA A 116 6.86 -1.99 -15.64
CA ALA A 116 6.41 -2.26 -14.28
C ALA A 116 7.54 -2.02 -13.25
N ALA A 117 8.76 -2.46 -13.55
CA ALA A 117 9.92 -2.24 -12.69
C ALA A 117 10.23 -0.74 -12.52
N ILE A 118 10.28 0.03 -13.60
CA ILE A 118 10.53 1.48 -13.54
C ILE A 118 9.42 2.19 -12.77
N LEU A 119 8.17 1.86 -13.03
CA LEU A 119 7.03 2.47 -12.34
C LEU A 119 7.01 2.13 -10.85
N THR A 120 7.40 0.91 -10.49
CA THR A 120 7.57 0.51 -9.08
C THR A 120 8.62 1.38 -8.40
N ILE A 121 9.76 1.59 -9.03
CA ILE A 121 10.83 2.47 -8.50
C ILE A 121 10.31 3.90 -8.35
N VAL A 122 9.65 4.45 -9.37
CA VAL A 122 9.08 5.81 -9.33
C VAL A 122 8.04 5.95 -8.21
N ALA A 123 7.11 4.99 -8.09
CA ALA A 123 6.11 4.98 -7.04
C ALA A 123 6.74 4.88 -5.64
N THR A 124 7.79 4.08 -5.51
CA THR A 124 8.57 3.97 -4.27
C THR A 124 9.24 5.30 -3.92
N CYS A 125 9.90 5.96 -4.88
CA CYS A 125 10.48 7.28 -4.66
C CYS A 125 9.43 8.26 -4.13
N VAL A 126 8.28 8.37 -4.79
CA VAL A 126 7.19 9.27 -4.37
C VAL A 126 6.70 8.92 -2.95
N SER A 127 6.57 7.62 -2.63
CA SER A 127 6.12 7.17 -1.30
C SER A 127 7.09 7.56 -0.18
N TYR A 128 8.37 7.67 -0.49
CA TYR A 128 9.42 8.09 0.46
C TYR A 128 9.76 9.58 0.37
N GLY A 129 9.01 10.36 -0.42
CA GLY A 129 9.30 11.79 -0.59
C GLY A 129 10.59 12.06 -1.34
N VAL A 130 11.06 11.12 -2.15
CA VAL A 130 12.28 11.21 -2.96
C VAL A 130 11.93 11.70 -4.35
N ASN A 131 12.74 12.61 -4.91
CA ASN A 131 12.60 13.06 -6.28
C ASN A 131 12.99 11.92 -7.25
N PRO A 132 12.04 11.35 -8.02
CA PRO A 132 12.32 10.18 -8.88
C PRO A 132 13.38 10.45 -9.94
N ARG A 133 13.39 11.67 -10.50
CA ARG A 133 14.37 12.06 -11.55
C ARG A 133 15.79 12.13 -11.00
N ALA A 134 15.96 12.78 -9.85
CA ALA A 134 17.25 12.90 -9.19
C ALA A 134 17.76 11.53 -8.72
N TYR A 135 16.85 10.71 -8.16
CA TYR A 135 17.14 9.34 -7.77
C TYR A 135 17.61 8.49 -8.95
N LEU A 136 16.84 8.44 -10.06
CA LEU A 136 17.19 7.65 -11.23
C LEU A 136 18.54 8.07 -11.82
N HIS A 137 18.82 9.38 -11.87
CA HIS A 137 20.11 9.88 -12.32
C HIS A 137 21.26 9.35 -11.46
N LEU A 138 21.14 9.46 -10.13
CA LEU A 138 22.18 8.99 -9.21
C LEU A 138 22.33 7.47 -9.24
N ALA A 139 21.22 6.73 -9.14
CA ALA A 139 21.23 5.26 -9.17
C ALA A 139 21.85 4.71 -10.45
N THR A 140 21.48 5.28 -11.61
CA THR A 140 22.09 4.90 -12.90
C THR A 140 23.59 5.16 -12.90
N LYS A 141 24.02 6.30 -12.38
CA LYS A 141 25.45 6.67 -12.28
C LYS A 141 26.23 5.68 -11.41
N LEU A 142 25.66 5.26 -10.27
CA LEU A 142 26.27 4.26 -9.39
C LEU A 142 26.40 2.90 -10.10
N ILE A 143 25.34 2.44 -10.80
CA ILE A 143 25.35 1.16 -11.52
C ILE A 143 26.38 1.16 -12.66
N ILE A 144 26.44 2.24 -13.46
CA ILE A 144 27.43 2.38 -14.55
C ILE A 144 28.87 2.38 -14.00
N ASN A 145 29.10 2.97 -12.83
CA ASN A 145 30.39 2.97 -12.15
C ASN A 145 30.67 1.67 -11.40
N ARG A 146 30.03 0.57 -11.79
CA ARG A 146 30.23 -0.79 -11.26
C ARG A 146 29.96 -0.94 -9.77
N TRP A 147 28.85 -0.36 -9.29
CA TRP A 147 28.37 -0.65 -7.94
C TRP A 147 28.33 -2.17 -7.67
N PRO A 148 28.85 -2.67 -6.52
CA PRO A 148 28.91 -4.09 -6.24
C PRO A 148 27.53 -4.74 -6.28
N GLN A 149 27.37 -5.82 -7.06
CA GLN A 149 26.08 -6.53 -7.17
C GLN A 149 25.61 -7.12 -5.84
N ALA A 150 26.53 -7.46 -4.94
CA ALA A 150 26.19 -7.90 -3.59
C ALA A 150 25.43 -6.85 -2.78
N ASN A 151 25.58 -5.56 -3.11
CA ASN A 151 25.03 -4.43 -2.36
C ASN A 151 23.90 -3.70 -3.12
N LEU A 152 23.17 -4.38 -4.01
CA LEU A 152 22.06 -3.79 -4.78
C LEU A 152 20.88 -3.29 -3.94
N ARG A 153 20.85 -3.62 -2.65
CA ARG A 153 19.86 -3.08 -1.71
C ARG A 153 20.17 -1.64 -1.27
N ASP A 154 21.43 -1.22 -1.31
CA ASP A 154 21.85 0.10 -0.83
C ASP A 154 21.38 1.24 -1.74
N PRO A 155 21.36 1.12 -3.08
CA PRO A 155 20.81 2.13 -3.96
C PRO A 155 19.26 2.13 -4.03
N LEU A 156 18.53 1.40 -3.18
CA LEU A 156 17.07 1.52 -3.12
C LEU A 156 16.65 2.94 -2.67
N PRO A 157 15.48 3.45 -3.10
CA PRO A 157 15.07 4.83 -2.86
C PRO A 157 15.08 5.26 -1.40
N ASP A 158 14.62 4.40 -0.51
CA ASP A 158 14.58 4.62 0.93
C ASP A 158 15.97 4.77 1.54
N ARG A 159 16.92 3.93 1.14
CA ARG A 159 18.30 3.92 1.65
C ARG A 159 19.16 5.00 1.01
N LEU A 160 19.06 5.16 -0.29
CA LEU A 160 19.84 6.17 -1.02
C LEU A 160 19.46 7.58 -0.58
N ALA A 161 18.20 7.84 -0.25
CA ALA A 161 17.74 9.13 0.28
C ALA A 161 18.32 9.44 1.67
N LEU A 162 18.60 8.43 2.49
CA LEU A 162 19.29 8.63 3.78
C LEU A 162 20.75 9.05 3.61
N ALA A 163 21.45 8.46 2.64
CA ALA A 163 22.82 8.82 2.30
C ALA A 163 22.93 10.16 1.53
N HIS A 164 21.86 10.53 0.81
CA HIS A 164 21.80 11.71 -0.06
C HIS A 164 20.53 12.53 0.20
N PRO A 165 20.48 13.34 1.27
CA PRO A 165 19.28 14.14 1.64
C PRO A 165 18.82 15.12 0.56
N ASN A 166 19.71 15.51 -0.36
CA ASN A 166 19.40 16.36 -1.52
C ASN A 166 18.45 15.67 -2.54
N LEU A 167 18.24 14.36 -2.41
CA LEU A 167 17.25 13.64 -3.21
C LEU A 167 15.82 13.84 -2.68
N LEU A 168 15.65 14.31 -1.46
CA LEU A 168 14.33 14.52 -0.88
C LEU A 168 13.62 15.70 -1.55
N LEU A 169 12.32 15.55 -1.74
CA LEU A 169 11.47 16.65 -2.19
C LEU A 169 11.38 17.70 -1.09
N THR A 170 11.63 18.96 -1.43
CA THR A 170 11.65 20.08 -0.50
C THR A 170 10.27 20.49 0.02
N ASP A 171 9.21 20.13 -0.72
CA ASP A 171 7.83 20.39 -0.31
C ASP A 171 7.33 19.27 0.62
N GLY A 172 7.11 19.61 1.89
CA GLY A 172 6.67 18.69 2.95
C GLY A 172 5.32 17.98 2.73
N ALA A 173 4.71 18.13 1.55
CA ALA A 173 3.40 17.60 1.19
C ALA A 173 3.35 16.08 0.92
N LEU A 174 4.49 15.39 0.82
CA LEU A 174 4.54 13.98 0.43
C LEU A 174 5.23 13.06 1.45
N ARG A 175 5.40 13.47 2.69
CA ARG A 175 5.91 12.57 3.73
C ARG A 175 4.88 11.50 4.04
N SER A 176 5.12 10.29 3.54
CA SER A 176 4.36 9.11 3.97
C SER A 176 4.63 8.84 5.46
N PRO A 177 3.59 8.60 6.29
CA PRO A 177 3.75 8.29 7.71
C PRO A 177 4.43 6.93 8.00
N LEU A 178 4.94 6.24 6.97
CA LEU A 178 5.55 4.91 7.09
C LEU A 178 7.05 4.92 7.44
N LEU A 179 7.68 6.08 7.66
CA LEU A 179 9.10 6.17 8.01
C LEU A 179 9.36 6.01 9.52
N GLY A 180 8.81 4.95 10.12
CA GLY A 180 9.21 4.48 11.45
C GLY A 180 10.39 3.49 11.42
N LEU A 181 11.05 3.31 10.30
CA LEU A 181 12.25 2.46 10.20
C LEU A 181 13.48 3.26 10.62
N GLN A 182 14.00 2.97 11.81
CA GLN A 182 15.32 3.44 12.24
C GLN A 182 16.38 2.99 11.22
N ALA A 183 17.11 3.97 10.69
CA ALA A 183 18.18 3.76 9.76
C ALA A 183 19.32 2.94 10.41
N ALA A 184 19.61 1.77 9.88
CA ALA A 184 20.93 1.20 10.03
C ALA A 184 21.92 2.08 9.27
N ALA A 185 23.01 2.48 9.92
CA ALA A 185 24.01 3.36 9.33
C ALA A 185 24.54 2.81 7.98
N PRO A 186 24.74 3.66 6.97
CA PRO A 186 25.25 3.22 5.68
C PRO A 186 26.69 2.71 5.83
N ALA A 187 26.96 1.55 5.21
CA ALA A 187 28.32 1.10 5.03
C ALA A 187 29.08 2.13 4.16
N THR A 188 30.18 2.65 4.66
CA THR A 188 31.09 3.51 3.89
C THR A 188 31.60 2.73 2.67
N PRO A 189 31.55 3.28 1.46
CA PRO A 189 32.13 2.65 0.30
C PRO A 189 33.67 2.55 0.44
N PRO A 190 34.26 1.50 -0.12
CA PRO A 190 35.71 1.31 -0.14
C PRO A 190 36.47 2.36 -0.94
#